data_0431059a9368dc30be55320d748c9d8c
#
_entry.id   0431059a9368dc30be55320d748c9d8c
#
_cell.length_a   1.000
_cell.length_b   1.000
_cell.length_c   1.000
_cell.angle_alpha   90.00
_cell.angle_beta   90.00
_cell.angle_gamma   90.00
#
_symmetry.space_group_name_H-M   'P 1'
#
loop_
_entity.id
_entity.type
_entity.pdbx_description
1 polymer ?
#
loop_
_entity_poly.entity_id
_entity_poly.type
_entity_poly.pdbx_seq_one_letter_code
_entity_poly.pdbx_strand_id
1 'polypeptide(L)'
;MNNLYVRLAAQNIKKHRRSYVPFMLAGVFVAAVSYILNSLSNNTELGPTSQMMFTLGSTVVMLFAVIFLFYTNSFLMKQRKKELGLYNVLGMNKGHIARVIGLETLFTALIVIVGGCAVGILLDKLTFLIVAKMIRITPNYGFHIIPKSLQYVAVVFGVIYVLIYISNVFRVRISRPIELLHGTNVGEREPKTKAFMAILGVLCLGSGYALSILSSREPVLAISLFFVAVLLVIIGTYFLFTCLLYTSPSPRD
;
A
#
# COMPACT_ATOMS: atom_id res chain seq x y z
N MET A 1 -22.62 21.48 13.15
CA MET A 1 -22.14 20.11 13.50
C MET A 1 -21.00 19.61 12.63
N ASN A 2 -20.93 19.94 11.32
CA ASN A 2 -19.83 19.46 10.44
C ASN A 2 -18.43 19.93 10.87
N ASN A 3 -18.28 21.16 11.36
CA ASN A 3 -16.98 21.69 11.80
C ASN A 3 -16.38 20.92 13.00
N LEU A 4 -17.20 20.30 13.84
CA LEU A 4 -16.72 19.51 14.98
C LEU A 4 -16.01 18.25 14.53
N TYR A 5 -16.57 17.50 13.56
CA TYR A 5 -15.95 16.26 13.05
C TYR A 5 -14.65 16.54 12.29
N VAL A 6 -14.60 17.62 11.50
CA VAL A 6 -13.39 18.07 10.81
C VAL A 6 -12.29 18.43 11.80
N ARG A 7 -12.64 19.18 12.85
CA ARG A 7 -11.70 19.56 13.91
C ARG A 7 -11.20 18.34 14.69
N LEU A 8 -12.09 17.39 15.02
CA LEU A 8 -11.71 16.13 15.68
C LEU A 8 -10.77 15.30 14.80
N ALA A 9 -11.08 15.14 13.52
CA ALA A 9 -10.23 14.39 12.58
C ALA A 9 -8.82 15.01 12.47
N ALA A 10 -8.75 16.34 12.32
CA ALA A 10 -7.46 17.04 12.26
C ALA A 10 -6.66 16.93 13.58
N GLN A 11 -7.34 17.07 14.73
CA GLN A 11 -6.71 16.91 16.04
C GLN A 11 -6.21 15.48 16.27
N ASN A 12 -6.95 14.46 15.84
CA ASN A 12 -6.55 13.06 15.94
C ASN A 12 -5.27 12.78 15.12
N ILE A 13 -5.21 13.26 13.88
CA ILE A 13 -4.01 13.15 13.04
C ILE A 13 -2.82 13.83 13.72
N LYS A 14 -3.02 15.05 14.26
CA LYS A 14 -1.95 15.79 14.96
C LYS A 14 -1.51 15.09 16.24
N LYS A 15 -2.44 14.53 17.03
CA LYS A 15 -2.14 13.78 18.27
C LYS A 15 -1.32 12.53 17.99
N HIS A 16 -1.65 11.80 16.92
CA HIS A 16 -0.98 10.55 16.52
C HIS A 16 0.06 10.75 15.43
N ARG A 17 0.66 11.94 15.33
CA ARG A 17 1.62 12.27 14.26
C ARG A 17 2.76 11.26 14.11
N ARG A 18 3.21 10.66 15.22
CA ARG A 18 4.29 9.65 15.19
C ARG A 18 3.96 8.41 14.34
N SER A 19 2.68 8.07 14.20
CA SER A 19 2.23 6.94 13.38
C SER A 19 1.68 7.40 12.02
N TYR A 20 0.97 8.55 11.97
CA TYR A 20 0.40 9.07 10.72
C TYR A 20 1.46 9.63 9.75
N VAL A 21 2.49 10.31 10.25
CA VAL A 21 3.51 10.92 9.38
C VAL A 21 4.28 9.86 8.59
N PRO A 22 4.84 8.78 9.21
CA PRO A 22 5.47 7.72 8.43
C PRO A 22 4.52 7.05 7.43
N PHE A 23 3.26 6.84 7.81
CA PHE A 23 2.24 6.27 6.92
C PHE A 23 1.99 7.16 5.70
N MET A 24 1.81 8.48 5.90
CA MET A 24 1.61 9.43 4.81
C MET A 24 2.85 9.54 3.92
N LEU A 25 4.06 9.63 4.51
CA LEU A 25 5.30 9.70 3.73
C LEU A 25 5.50 8.45 2.87
N ALA A 26 5.27 7.26 3.44
CA ALA A 26 5.36 6.03 2.67
C ALA A 26 4.30 5.97 1.56
N GLY A 27 3.07 6.42 1.84
CA GLY A 27 2.01 6.54 0.83
C GLY A 27 2.38 7.52 -0.29
N VAL A 28 2.92 8.70 0.05
CA VAL A 28 3.41 9.70 -0.93
C VAL A 28 4.51 9.09 -1.81
N PHE A 29 5.46 8.37 -1.20
CA PHE A 29 6.53 7.71 -1.95
C PHE A 29 5.99 6.67 -2.94
N VAL A 30 5.10 5.78 -2.51
CA VAL A 30 4.49 4.75 -3.37
C VAL A 30 3.65 5.39 -4.49
N ALA A 31 2.90 6.46 -4.20
CA ALA A 31 2.13 7.20 -5.19
C ALA A 31 3.04 7.91 -6.21
N ALA A 32 4.16 8.49 -5.76
CA ALA A 32 5.15 9.11 -6.63
C ALA A 32 5.80 8.09 -7.58
N VAL A 33 6.23 6.92 -7.07
CA VAL A 33 6.78 5.84 -7.90
C VAL A 33 5.74 5.34 -8.90
N SER A 34 4.48 5.18 -8.49
CA SER A 34 3.38 4.79 -9.38
C SER A 34 3.15 5.80 -10.50
N TYR A 35 3.24 7.12 -10.17
CA TYR A 35 3.17 8.19 -11.17
C TYR A 35 4.31 8.08 -12.19
N ILE A 36 5.55 7.98 -11.72
CA ILE A 36 6.75 7.92 -12.57
C ILE A 36 6.67 6.72 -13.52
N LEU A 37 6.38 5.52 -13.01
CA LEU A 37 6.30 4.33 -13.85
C LEU A 37 5.19 4.41 -14.88
N ASN A 38 4.02 4.95 -14.50
CA ASN A 38 2.92 5.15 -15.42
C ASN A 38 3.21 6.26 -16.44
N SER A 39 3.93 7.32 -16.06
CA SER A 39 4.40 8.36 -16.96
C SER A 39 5.35 7.79 -18.02
N LEU A 40 6.37 7.03 -17.60
CA LEU A 40 7.32 6.39 -18.50
C LEU A 40 6.64 5.36 -19.42
N SER A 41 5.64 4.63 -18.94
CA SER A 41 4.89 3.67 -19.76
C SER A 41 4.05 4.33 -20.86
N ASN A 42 3.60 5.58 -20.64
CA ASN A 42 2.85 6.35 -21.63
C ASN A 42 3.72 7.25 -22.53
N ASN A 43 5.04 7.26 -22.30
CA ASN A 43 5.96 8.09 -23.07
C ASN A 43 6.34 7.38 -24.39
N THR A 44 5.95 7.97 -25.52
CA THR A 44 6.19 7.42 -26.87
C THR A 44 7.65 7.47 -27.30
N GLU A 45 8.47 8.34 -26.71
CA GLU A 45 9.89 8.49 -27.05
C GLU A 45 10.73 7.27 -26.63
N LEU A 46 10.29 6.51 -25.62
CA LEU A 46 11.04 5.36 -25.09
C LEU A 46 10.91 4.09 -25.92
N GLY A 47 10.03 4.06 -26.90
CA GLY A 47 9.77 2.89 -27.75
C GLY A 47 8.91 1.79 -27.08
N PRO A 48 8.32 0.89 -27.88
CA PRO A 48 7.28 -0.03 -27.40
C PRO A 48 7.78 -1.05 -26.36
N THR A 49 9.03 -1.53 -26.50
CA THR A 49 9.60 -2.49 -25.54
C THR A 49 9.77 -1.89 -24.16
N SER A 50 10.29 -0.65 -24.07
CA SER A 50 10.47 0.04 -22.79
C SER A 50 9.11 0.38 -22.16
N GLN A 51 8.14 0.83 -22.94
CA GLN A 51 6.78 1.09 -22.47
C GLN A 51 6.16 -0.15 -21.83
N MET A 52 6.33 -1.31 -22.47
CA MET A 52 5.84 -2.58 -21.95
C MET A 52 6.49 -2.94 -20.61
N MET A 53 7.82 -2.78 -20.49
CA MET A 53 8.54 -3.02 -19.23
C MET A 53 8.05 -2.10 -18.10
N PHE A 54 7.85 -0.80 -18.37
CA PHE A 54 7.33 0.14 -17.37
C PHE A 54 5.88 -0.15 -17.01
N THR A 55 5.06 -0.61 -17.95
CA THR A 55 3.68 -1.04 -17.68
C THR A 55 3.65 -2.24 -16.73
N LEU A 56 4.50 -3.24 -16.95
CA LEU A 56 4.65 -4.39 -16.06
C LEU A 56 5.09 -3.93 -14.66
N GLY A 57 6.12 -3.08 -14.60
CA GLY A 57 6.59 -2.50 -13.34
C GLY A 57 5.51 -1.70 -12.60
N SER A 58 4.74 -0.87 -13.32
CA SER A 58 3.62 -0.11 -12.76
C SER A 58 2.55 -1.02 -12.15
N THR A 59 2.24 -2.15 -12.81
CA THR A 59 1.26 -3.12 -12.30
C THR A 59 1.75 -3.80 -11.02
N VAL A 60 3.04 -4.18 -10.96
CA VAL A 60 3.62 -4.78 -9.74
C VAL A 60 3.62 -3.77 -8.59
N VAL A 61 4.01 -2.52 -8.85
CA VAL A 61 3.99 -1.47 -7.82
C VAL A 61 2.55 -1.19 -7.35
N MET A 62 1.56 -1.25 -8.24
CA MET A 62 0.15 -1.11 -7.86
C MET A 62 -0.30 -2.24 -6.92
N LEU A 63 0.02 -3.50 -7.23
CA LEU A 63 -0.28 -4.63 -6.35
C LEU A 63 0.38 -4.47 -4.97
N PHE A 64 1.65 -4.06 -4.96
CA PHE A 64 2.37 -3.76 -3.72
C PHE A 64 1.71 -2.61 -2.96
N ALA A 65 1.29 -1.53 -3.63
CA ALA A 65 0.64 -0.38 -3.03
C ALA A 65 -0.65 -0.77 -2.29
N VAL A 66 -1.48 -1.62 -2.90
CA VAL A 66 -2.71 -2.13 -2.27
C VAL A 66 -2.38 -2.85 -0.97
N ILE A 67 -1.50 -3.87 -1.04
CA ILE A 67 -1.13 -4.69 0.12
C ILE A 67 -0.52 -3.81 1.21
N PHE A 68 0.44 -2.97 0.85
CA PHE A 68 1.18 -2.12 1.78
C PHE A 68 0.28 -1.10 2.49
N LEU A 69 -0.58 -0.38 1.76
CA LEU A 69 -1.47 0.63 2.33
C LEU A 69 -2.53 0.00 3.22
N PHE A 70 -3.08 -1.16 2.85
CA PHE A 70 -4.00 -1.91 3.70
C PHE A 70 -3.35 -2.41 4.99
N TYR A 71 -2.13 -2.96 4.89
CA TYR A 71 -1.39 -3.45 6.05
C TYR A 71 -1.06 -2.33 7.02
N THR A 72 -0.47 -1.25 6.53
CA THR A 72 -0.06 -0.09 7.36
C THR A 72 -1.27 0.63 7.95
N ASN A 73 -2.37 0.79 7.21
CA ASN A 73 -3.62 1.31 7.76
C ASN A 73 -4.19 0.39 8.85
N SER A 74 -4.13 -0.94 8.65
CA SER A 74 -4.58 -1.91 9.65
C SER A 74 -3.79 -1.78 10.96
N PHE A 75 -2.47 -1.58 10.86
CA PHE A 75 -1.60 -1.32 12.01
C PHE A 75 -1.97 0.00 12.72
N LEU A 76 -2.19 1.07 11.95
CA LEU A 76 -2.63 2.36 12.47
C LEU A 76 -3.95 2.25 13.25
N MET A 77 -4.91 1.52 12.71
CA MET A 77 -6.21 1.29 13.36
C MET A 77 -6.09 0.45 14.63
N LYS A 78 -5.17 -0.52 14.67
CA LYS A 78 -4.90 -1.32 15.88
C LYS A 78 -4.39 -0.44 17.03
N GLN A 79 -3.51 0.52 16.77
CA GLN A 79 -2.99 1.45 17.80
C GLN A 79 -4.09 2.32 18.41
N ARG A 80 -5.15 2.60 17.66
CA ARG A 80 -6.24 3.51 18.07
C ARG A 80 -7.47 2.81 18.64
N LYS A 81 -7.45 1.48 18.76
CA LYS A 81 -8.60 0.70 19.25
C LYS A 81 -9.14 1.21 20.58
N LYS A 82 -8.27 1.55 21.55
CA LYS A 82 -8.69 2.07 22.86
C LYS A 82 -9.44 3.39 22.77
N GLU A 83 -8.96 4.32 21.93
CA GLU A 83 -9.61 5.63 21.76
C GLU A 83 -10.98 5.50 21.10
N LEU A 84 -11.10 4.64 20.08
CA LEU A 84 -12.37 4.35 19.43
C LEU A 84 -13.37 3.69 20.40
N GLY A 85 -12.86 2.82 21.29
CA GLY A 85 -13.64 2.24 22.38
C GLY A 85 -14.13 3.30 23.37
N LEU A 86 -13.25 4.24 23.76
CA LEU A 86 -13.59 5.34 24.67
C LEU A 86 -14.68 6.26 24.08
N TYR A 87 -14.61 6.61 22.79
CA TYR A 87 -15.65 7.39 22.13
C TYR A 87 -17.02 6.71 22.21
N ASN A 88 -17.04 5.38 22.10
CA ASN A 88 -18.29 4.62 22.18
C ASN A 88 -18.86 4.61 23.60
N VAL A 89 -18.00 4.50 24.64
CA VAL A 89 -18.41 4.57 26.06
C VAL A 89 -18.89 5.98 26.43
N LEU A 90 -18.31 7.02 25.86
CA LEU A 90 -18.75 8.42 26.03
C LEU A 90 -20.05 8.74 25.28
N GLY A 91 -20.72 7.75 24.70
CA GLY A 91 -22.03 7.91 24.06
C GLY A 91 -21.99 8.27 22.58
N MET A 92 -20.82 8.27 21.92
CA MET A 92 -20.76 8.46 20.47
C MET A 92 -21.31 7.22 19.74
N ASN A 93 -22.33 7.42 18.93
CA ASN A 93 -22.86 6.36 18.07
C ASN A 93 -21.80 5.94 17.04
N LYS A 94 -21.79 4.64 16.67
CA LYS A 94 -20.90 4.06 15.66
C LYS A 94 -20.90 4.83 14.33
N GLY A 95 -22.03 5.45 13.95
CA GLY A 95 -22.12 6.31 12.77
C GLY A 95 -21.32 7.61 12.88
N HIS A 96 -21.24 8.22 14.07
CA HIS A 96 -20.41 9.41 14.29
C HIS A 96 -18.91 9.06 14.25
N ILE A 97 -18.53 7.93 14.83
CA ILE A 97 -17.15 7.42 14.76
C ILE A 97 -16.75 7.13 13.31
N ALA A 98 -17.65 6.51 12.52
CA ALA A 98 -17.40 6.25 11.10
C ALA A 98 -17.18 7.55 10.29
N ARG A 99 -17.91 8.64 10.60
CA ARG A 99 -17.70 9.95 9.95
C ARG A 99 -16.34 10.56 10.29
N VAL A 100 -15.89 10.46 11.54
CA VAL A 100 -14.55 10.93 11.95
C VAL A 100 -13.48 10.16 11.21
N ILE A 101 -13.55 8.82 11.17
CA ILE A 101 -12.62 7.97 10.42
C ILE A 101 -12.65 8.29 8.92
N GLY A 102 -13.84 8.56 8.35
CA GLY A 102 -13.98 8.96 6.96
C GLY A 102 -13.24 10.26 6.64
N LEU A 103 -13.36 11.28 7.48
CA LEU A 103 -12.64 12.53 7.32
C LEU A 103 -11.11 12.36 7.49
N GLU A 104 -10.68 11.56 8.45
CA GLU A 104 -9.24 11.24 8.61
C GLU A 104 -8.70 10.53 7.38
N THR A 105 -9.43 9.53 6.86
CA THR A 105 -9.05 8.81 5.64
C THR A 105 -9.03 9.74 4.43
N LEU A 106 -9.98 10.67 4.33
CA LEU A 106 -10.03 11.67 3.25
C LEU A 106 -8.82 12.62 3.32
N PHE A 107 -8.46 13.13 4.50
CA PHE A 107 -7.29 14.00 4.66
C PHE A 107 -5.99 13.26 4.31
N THR A 108 -5.83 12.02 4.77
CA THR A 108 -4.67 11.21 4.42
C THR A 108 -4.60 10.90 2.93
N ALA A 109 -5.74 10.57 2.31
CA ALA A 109 -5.84 10.35 0.86
C ALA A 109 -5.43 11.58 0.06
N LEU A 110 -5.95 12.75 0.42
CA LEU A 110 -5.60 14.02 -0.25
C LEU A 110 -4.11 14.34 -0.15
N ILE A 111 -3.53 14.19 1.05
CA ILE A 111 -2.09 14.42 1.26
C ILE A 111 -1.26 13.45 0.42
N VAL A 112 -1.63 12.17 0.39
CA VAL A 112 -0.89 11.14 -0.35
C VAL A 112 -1.03 11.32 -1.85
N ILE A 113 -2.23 11.59 -2.37
CA ILE A 113 -2.44 11.78 -3.81
C ILE A 113 -1.77 13.06 -4.29
N VAL A 114 -2.03 14.20 -3.64
CA VAL A 114 -1.46 15.50 -4.05
C VAL A 114 0.06 15.51 -3.85
N GLY A 115 0.54 15.06 -2.69
CA GLY A 115 1.97 14.97 -2.40
C GLY A 115 2.69 13.98 -3.32
N GLY A 116 2.09 12.81 -3.57
CA GLY A 116 2.64 11.80 -4.47
C GLY A 116 2.72 12.29 -5.92
N CYS A 117 1.68 12.95 -6.41
CA CYS A 117 1.70 13.58 -7.74
C CYS A 117 2.74 14.69 -7.81
N ALA A 118 2.83 15.57 -6.80
CA ALA A 118 3.80 16.67 -6.81
C ALA A 118 5.25 16.15 -6.82
N VAL A 119 5.58 15.20 -5.94
CA VAL A 119 6.91 14.57 -5.89
C VAL A 119 7.15 13.74 -7.16
N GLY A 120 6.13 13.02 -7.64
CA GLY A 120 6.19 12.23 -8.87
C GLY A 120 6.53 13.09 -10.09
N ILE A 121 5.84 14.21 -10.29
CA ILE A 121 6.10 15.15 -11.40
C ILE A 121 7.53 15.71 -11.32
N LEU A 122 8.00 16.06 -10.13
CA LEU A 122 9.36 16.59 -9.94
C LEU A 122 10.43 15.56 -10.30
N LEU A 123 10.23 14.31 -9.88
CA LEU A 123 11.20 13.24 -10.10
C LEU A 123 11.05 12.56 -11.46
N ASP A 124 9.90 12.67 -12.12
CA ASP A 124 9.62 12.04 -13.41
C ASP A 124 10.63 12.50 -14.48
N LYS A 125 10.86 13.80 -14.57
CA LYS A 125 11.82 14.35 -15.53
C LYS A 125 13.24 13.84 -15.31
N LEU A 126 13.67 13.78 -14.05
CA LEU A 126 14.97 13.23 -13.70
C LEU A 126 15.07 11.74 -14.11
N THR A 127 14.07 10.97 -13.77
CA THR A 127 14.02 9.54 -14.09
C THR A 127 13.98 9.31 -15.60
N PHE A 128 13.19 10.10 -16.35
CA PHE A 128 13.15 10.05 -17.81
C PHE A 128 14.51 10.32 -18.43
N LEU A 129 15.23 11.36 -17.98
CA LEU A 129 16.56 11.68 -18.50
C LEU A 129 17.59 10.56 -18.23
N ILE A 130 17.53 9.94 -17.05
CA ILE A 130 18.39 8.80 -16.71
C ILE A 130 18.09 7.62 -17.63
N VAL A 131 16.82 7.28 -17.82
CA VAL A 131 16.38 6.17 -18.69
C VAL A 131 16.76 6.44 -20.15
N ALA A 132 16.50 7.65 -20.68
CA ALA A 132 16.84 8.02 -22.03
C ALA A 132 18.34 7.92 -22.31
N LYS A 133 19.17 8.34 -21.34
CA LYS A 133 20.63 8.19 -21.41
C LYS A 133 21.07 6.72 -21.42
N MET A 134 20.43 5.87 -20.63
CA MET A 134 20.72 4.42 -20.59
C MET A 134 20.39 3.74 -21.92
N ILE A 135 19.28 4.12 -22.55
CA ILE A 135 18.82 3.57 -23.84
C ILE A 135 19.53 4.26 -25.03
N ARG A 136 20.36 5.28 -24.78
CA ARG A 136 21.08 6.07 -25.80
C ARG A 136 20.16 6.82 -26.77
N ILE A 137 19.01 7.29 -26.31
CA ILE A 137 18.09 8.13 -27.07
C ILE A 137 18.40 9.59 -26.76
N THR A 138 18.33 10.47 -27.76
CA THR A 138 18.39 11.92 -27.57
C THR A 138 17.05 12.41 -27.02
N PRO A 139 16.98 12.79 -25.74
CA PRO A 139 15.71 13.16 -25.15
C PRO A 139 15.25 14.53 -25.61
N ASN A 140 13.97 14.70 -25.81
CA ASN A 140 13.38 16.02 -25.95
C ASN A 140 13.36 16.70 -24.57
N TYR A 141 14.04 17.86 -24.45
CA TYR A 141 14.21 18.55 -23.15
C TYR A 141 12.94 19.29 -22.68
N GLY A 142 11.85 19.24 -23.43
CA GLY A 142 10.57 19.82 -23.04
C GLY A 142 10.04 19.22 -21.73
N PHE A 143 9.43 20.05 -20.88
CA PHE A 143 8.72 19.59 -19.69
C PHE A 143 7.27 19.27 -20.07
N HIS A 144 6.94 17.99 -20.16
CA HIS A 144 5.59 17.55 -20.48
C HIS A 144 4.99 16.82 -19.28
N ILE A 145 3.90 17.39 -18.74
CA ILE A 145 3.07 16.68 -17.75
C ILE A 145 2.10 15.79 -18.54
N ILE A 146 2.10 14.49 -18.25
CA ILE A 146 1.18 13.55 -18.87
C ILE A 146 -0.12 13.48 -18.05
N PRO A 147 -1.25 14.09 -18.52
CA PRO A 147 -2.49 14.15 -17.74
C PRO A 147 -3.05 12.76 -17.42
N LYS A 148 -2.83 11.79 -18.30
CA LYS A 148 -3.25 10.38 -18.10
C LYS A 148 -2.63 9.76 -16.85
N SER A 149 -1.35 10.04 -16.56
CA SER A 149 -0.66 9.50 -15.39
C SER A 149 -1.14 10.15 -14.10
N LEU A 150 -1.48 11.44 -14.13
CA LEU A 150 -2.12 12.13 -13.01
C LEU A 150 -3.50 11.52 -12.70
N GLN A 151 -4.32 11.32 -13.73
CA GLN A 151 -5.64 10.70 -13.60
C GLN A 151 -5.53 9.26 -13.09
N TYR A 152 -4.56 8.48 -13.59
CA TYR A 152 -4.31 7.11 -13.15
C TYR A 152 -4.03 7.05 -11.64
N VAL A 153 -3.09 7.86 -11.14
CA VAL A 153 -2.77 7.88 -9.70
C VAL A 153 -3.96 8.33 -8.87
N ALA A 154 -4.69 9.38 -9.30
CA ALA A 154 -5.85 9.87 -8.57
C ALA A 154 -6.95 8.81 -8.46
N VAL A 155 -7.24 8.09 -9.57
CA VAL A 155 -8.27 7.05 -9.59
C VAL A 155 -7.84 5.83 -8.77
N VAL A 156 -6.64 5.30 -9.02
CA VAL A 156 -6.15 4.08 -8.35
C VAL A 156 -6.04 4.28 -6.84
N PHE A 157 -5.36 5.35 -6.40
CA PHE A 157 -5.21 5.64 -4.97
C PHE A 157 -6.55 6.05 -4.34
N GLY A 158 -7.41 6.77 -5.09
CA GLY A 158 -8.77 7.06 -4.66
C GLY A 158 -9.56 5.79 -4.36
N VAL A 159 -9.54 4.80 -5.25
CA VAL A 159 -10.19 3.49 -5.04
C VAL A 159 -9.59 2.76 -3.83
N ILE A 160 -8.25 2.73 -3.70
CA ILE A 160 -7.58 2.11 -2.55
C ILE A 160 -8.05 2.74 -1.23
N TYR A 161 -8.09 4.07 -1.14
CA TYR A 161 -8.53 4.76 0.07
C TYR A 161 -10.03 4.59 0.37
N VAL A 162 -10.87 4.49 -0.66
CA VAL A 162 -12.30 4.14 -0.48
C VAL A 162 -12.43 2.73 0.11
N LEU A 163 -11.70 1.77 -0.41
CA LEU A 163 -11.70 0.40 0.12
C LEU A 163 -11.15 0.34 1.56
N ILE A 164 -10.10 1.10 1.87
CA ILE A 164 -9.57 1.27 3.23
C ILE A 164 -10.65 1.84 4.16
N TYR A 165 -11.36 2.88 3.74
CA TYR A 165 -12.46 3.46 4.51
C TYR A 165 -13.56 2.45 4.81
N ILE A 166 -14.02 1.72 3.79
CA ILE A 166 -15.04 0.68 3.94
C ILE A 166 -14.58 -0.39 4.94
N SER A 167 -13.33 -0.86 4.81
CA SER A 167 -12.74 -1.83 5.73
C SER A 167 -12.70 -1.32 7.18
N ASN A 168 -12.31 -0.07 7.40
CA ASN A 168 -12.25 0.55 8.72
C ASN A 168 -13.64 0.69 9.34
N VAL A 169 -14.63 1.15 8.57
CA VAL A 169 -16.02 1.27 9.02
C VAL A 169 -16.60 -0.11 9.38
N PHE A 170 -16.35 -1.12 8.56
CA PHE A 170 -16.80 -2.48 8.82
C PHE A 170 -16.23 -3.03 10.14
N ARG A 171 -14.92 -2.83 10.38
CA ARG A 171 -14.27 -3.21 11.65
C ARG A 171 -14.91 -2.53 12.85
N VAL A 172 -15.18 -1.20 12.78
CA VAL A 172 -15.79 -0.45 13.88
C VAL A 172 -17.24 -0.89 14.13
N ARG A 173 -17.99 -1.20 13.08
CA ARG A 173 -19.39 -1.68 13.22
C ARG A 173 -19.48 -3.04 13.91
N ILE A 174 -18.56 -3.97 13.63
CA ILE A 174 -18.55 -5.33 14.20
C ILE A 174 -17.98 -5.34 15.61
N SER A 175 -17.02 -4.47 15.93
CA SER A 175 -16.35 -4.49 17.24
C SER A 175 -17.33 -4.19 18.37
N ARG A 176 -17.25 -4.98 19.45
CA ARG A 176 -17.98 -4.73 20.69
C ARG A 176 -17.23 -3.69 21.53
N PRO A 177 -17.91 -2.72 22.19
CA PRO A 177 -17.25 -1.67 22.97
C PRO A 177 -16.29 -2.19 24.05
N ILE A 178 -16.68 -3.28 24.73
CA ILE A 178 -15.89 -3.92 25.78
C ILE A 178 -14.60 -4.55 25.22
N GLU A 179 -14.65 -5.18 24.05
CA GLU A 179 -13.47 -5.76 23.40
C GLU A 179 -12.46 -4.69 22.94
N LEU A 180 -12.95 -3.48 22.60
CA LEU A 180 -12.09 -2.37 22.22
C LEU A 180 -11.30 -1.82 23.42
N LEU A 181 -11.85 -1.83 24.63
CA LEU A 181 -11.20 -1.35 25.85
C LEU A 181 -10.18 -2.36 26.39
N HIS A 182 -10.50 -3.66 26.34
CA HIS A 182 -9.63 -4.74 26.86
C HIS A 182 -8.61 -5.27 25.84
N GLY A 183 -8.68 -4.85 24.59
CA GLY A 183 -7.92 -5.39 23.46
C GLY A 183 -6.39 -5.23 23.51
N THR A 184 -5.83 -4.66 24.60
CA THR A 184 -4.37 -4.59 24.79
C THR A 184 -3.85 -5.68 25.75
N ASN A 185 -4.73 -6.35 26.51
CA ASN A 185 -4.34 -7.40 27.44
C ASN A 185 -4.58 -8.80 26.85
N VAL A 186 -5.32 -8.89 25.76
CA VAL A 186 -5.40 -10.13 24.98
C VAL A 186 -4.26 -10.04 23.97
N GLY A 187 -3.12 -10.68 24.27
CA GLY A 187 -2.03 -10.85 23.31
C GLY A 187 -2.62 -11.33 21.97
N GLU A 188 -2.05 -10.90 20.85
CA GLU A 188 -2.45 -11.46 19.55
C GLU A 188 -2.43 -12.97 19.71
N ARG A 189 -3.55 -13.62 19.39
CA ARG A 189 -3.58 -15.10 19.37
C ARG A 189 -2.45 -15.52 18.46
N GLU A 190 -1.46 -16.16 19.03
CA GLU A 190 -0.33 -16.71 18.28
C GLU A 190 -0.91 -17.59 17.18
N PRO A 191 -0.69 -17.27 15.91
CA PRO A 191 -1.07 -18.16 14.84
C PRO A 191 -0.34 -19.47 15.12
N LYS A 192 -1.08 -20.56 15.22
CA LYS A 192 -0.50 -21.90 15.40
C LYS A 192 0.43 -22.14 14.21
N THR A 193 1.71 -21.89 14.40
CA THR A 193 2.74 -22.10 13.38
C THR A 193 2.85 -23.59 13.14
N LYS A 194 2.24 -24.04 12.08
CA LYS A 194 2.41 -25.42 11.62
C LYS A 194 3.65 -25.43 10.74
N ALA A 195 4.58 -26.34 10.97
CA ALA A 195 5.72 -26.60 10.07
C ALA A 195 5.29 -26.72 8.59
N PHE A 196 4.05 -27.12 8.35
CA PHE A 196 3.40 -27.12 7.05
C PHE A 196 3.39 -25.74 6.37
N MET A 197 3.21 -24.63 7.11
CA MET A 197 3.23 -23.27 6.52
C MET A 197 4.64 -22.88 6.06
N ALA A 198 5.67 -23.33 6.78
CA ALA A 198 7.06 -23.11 6.35
C ALA A 198 7.37 -23.84 5.05
N ILE A 199 7.00 -25.12 4.98
CA ILE A 199 7.20 -25.96 3.78
C ILE A 199 6.44 -25.34 2.59
N LEU A 200 5.19 -24.93 2.79
CA LEU A 200 4.39 -24.28 1.75
C LEU A 200 5.05 -22.97 1.29
N GLY A 201 5.58 -22.18 2.22
CA GLY A 201 6.31 -20.95 1.91
C GLY A 201 7.54 -21.19 1.05
N VAL A 202 8.37 -22.20 1.39
CA VAL A 202 9.56 -22.59 0.61
C VAL A 202 9.16 -23.10 -0.78
N LEU A 203 8.12 -23.92 -0.88
CA LEU A 203 7.62 -24.42 -2.16
C LEU A 203 7.09 -23.30 -3.05
N CYS A 204 6.33 -22.36 -2.50
CA CYS A 204 5.84 -21.19 -3.26
C CYS A 204 6.99 -20.31 -3.75
N LEU A 205 8.02 -20.06 -2.92
CA LEU A 205 9.18 -19.29 -3.35
C LEU A 205 9.98 -20.05 -4.41
N GLY A 206 10.25 -21.33 -4.19
CA GLY A 206 11.00 -22.16 -5.14
C GLY A 206 10.29 -22.24 -6.49
N SER A 207 8.97 -22.44 -6.51
CA SER A 207 8.17 -22.45 -7.74
C SER A 207 8.13 -21.08 -8.41
N GLY A 208 8.03 -19.98 -7.64
CA GLY A 208 8.08 -18.62 -8.17
C GLY A 208 9.40 -18.30 -8.86
N TYR A 209 10.53 -18.67 -8.27
CA TYR A 209 11.85 -18.51 -8.90
C TYR A 209 12.02 -19.43 -10.13
N ALA A 210 11.56 -20.67 -10.07
CA ALA A 210 11.61 -21.59 -11.21
C ALA A 210 10.80 -21.03 -12.39
N LEU A 211 9.59 -20.53 -12.16
CA LEU A 211 8.75 -19.89 -13.19
C LEU A 211 9.39 -18.61 -13.75
N SER A 212 10.08 -17.84 -12.92
CA SER A 212 10.81 -16.65 -13.39
C SER A 212 11.93 -17.01 -14.35
N ILE A 213 12.67 -18.10 -14.10
CA ILE A 213 13.72 -18.60 -14.99
C ILE A 213 13.09 -19.16 -16.29
N LEU A 214 11.97 -19.87 -16.18
CA LEU A 214 11.27 -20.42 -17.34
C LEU A 214 10.70 -19.32 -18.23
N SER A 215 10.17 -18.24 -17.64
CA SER A 215 9.65 -17.07 -18.33
C SER A 215 10.68 -16.42 -19.27
N SER A 216 11.97 -16.51 -18.94
CA SER A 216 13.03 -15.96 -19.80
C SER A 216 13.25 -16.75 -21.08
N ARG A 217 12.76 -18.01 -21.17
CA ARG A 217 12.93 -18.89 -22.32
C ARG A 217 11.77 -18.85 -23.33
N GLU A 218 10.57 -18.48 -22.87
CA GLU A 218 9.33 -18.52 -23.66
C GLU A 218 8.68 -17.14 -23.77
N PRO A 219 9.01 -16.33 -24.78
CA PRO A 219 8.57 -14.92 -24.88
C PRO A 219 7.05 -14.75 -24.91
N VAL A 220 6.32 -15.71 -25.47
CA VAL A 220 4.85 -15.62 -25.63
C VAL A 220 4.13 -15.76 -24.29
N LEU A 221 4.63 -16.60 -23.39
CA LEU A 221 4.07 -16.85 -22.06
C LEU A 221 4.74 -16.00 -20.96
N ALA A 222 5.79 -15.24 -21.32
CA ALA A 222 6.64 -14.52 -20.36
C ALA A 222 5.84 -13.59 -19.44
N ILE A 223 4.85 -12.89 -19.97
CA ILE A 223 4.05 -11.92 -19.19
C ILE A 223 3.17 -12.61 -18.15
N SER A 224 2.45 -13.66 -18.57
CA SER A 224 1.57 -14.38 -17.64
C SER A 224 2.36 -15.14 -16.58
N LEU A 225 3.47 -15.79 -16.98
CA LEU A 225 4.37 -16.49 -16.06
C LEU A 225 5.02 -15.52 -15.07
N PHE A 226 5.37 -14.31 -15.51
CA PHE A 226 5.91 -13.26 -14.65
C PHE A 226 4.94 -12.87 -13.52
N PHE A 227 3.67 -12.60 -13.83
CA PHE A 227 2.68 -12.24 -12.80
C PHE A 227 2.40 -13.39 -11.84
N VAL A 228 2.31 -14.63 -12.34
CA VAL A 228 2.17 -15.81 -11.49
C VAL A 228 3.37 -15.97 -10.56
N ALA A 229 4.59 -15.79 -11.07
CA ALA A 229 5.81 -15.84 -10.27
C ALA A 229 5.82 -14.75 -9.17
N VAL A 230 5.43 -13.51 -9.50
CA VAL A 230 5.32 -12.41 -8.53
C VAL A 230 4.33 -12.75 -7.41
N LEU A 231 3.15 -13.25 -7.74
CA LEU A 231 2.17 -13.64 -6.74
C LEU A 231 2.67 -14.79 -5.85
N LEU A 232 3.31 -15.80 -6.43
CA LEU A 232 3.90 -16.92 -5.66
C LEU A 232 5.00 -16.45 -4.71
N VAL A 233 5.86 -15.50 -5.15
CA VAL A 233 6.89 -14.91 -4.29
C VAL A 233 6.28 -14.11 -3.15
N ILE A 234 5.24 -13.31 -3.39
CA ILE A 234 4.55 -12.55 -2.32
C ILE A 234 3.93 -13.51 -1.30
N ILE A 235 3.21 -14.54 -1.74
CA ILE A 235 2.56 -15.53 -0.88
C ILE A 235 3.60 -16.33 -0.11
N GLY A 236 4.64 -16.80 -0.79
CA GLY A 236 5.72 -17.58 -0.19
C GLY A 236 6.49 -16.79 0.86
N THR A 237 6.79 -15.52 0.57
CA THR A 237 7.42 -14.60 1.53
C THR A 237 6.55 -14.39 2.76
N TYR A 238 5.24 -14.18 2.58
CA TYR A 238 4.30 -14.03 3.69
C TYR A 238 4.31 -15.26 4.61
N PHE A 239 4.24 -16.46 4.06
CA PHE A 239 4.25 -17.69 4.86
C PHE A 239 5.58 -17.90 5.59
N LEU A 240 6.71 -17.62 4.94
CA LEU A 240 8.03 -17.73 5.57
C LEU A 240 8.21 -16.73 6.71
N PHE A 241 7.89 -15.45 6.48
CA PHE A 241 8.01 -14.44 7.53
C PHE A 241 7.10 -14.73 8.71
N THR A 242 5.87 -15.19 8.46
CA THR A 242 4.96 -15.58 9.53
C THR A 242 5.54 -16.75 10.35
N CYS A 243 6.13 -17.74 9.70
CA CYS A 243 6.76 -18.87 10.38
C CYS A 243 8.01 -18.45 11.17
N LEU A 244 8.91 -17.66 10.57
CA LEU A 244 10.17 -17.24 11.20
C LEU A 244 9.96 -16.32 12.40
N LEU A 245 9.01 -15.39 12.34
CA LEU A 245 8.71 -14.49 13.44
C LEU A 245 8.18 -15.20 14.68
N TYR A 246 7.47 -16.32 14.50
CA TYR A 246 6.87 -17.06 15.61
C TYR A 246 7.68 -18.28 16.06
N THR A 247 8.70 -18.70 15.33
CA THR A 247 9.64 -19.76 15.74
C THR A 247 10.92 -19.25 16.40
N SER A 248 11.18 -17.94 16.33
CA SER A 248 12.30 -17.33 17.05
C SER A 248 12.01 -17.35 18.57
N PRO A 249 12.85 -18.00 19.41
CA PRO A 249 12.66 -17.99 20.84
C PRO A 249 12.68 -16.55 21.35
N SER A 250 11.64 -16.18 22.12
CA SER A 250 11.59 -14.90 22.79
C SER A 250 12.78 -14.80 23.76
N PRO A 251 13.55 -13.69 23.76
CA PRO A 251 14.63 -13.50 24.73
C PRO A 251 14.12 -13.27 26.18
N ARG A 252 12.89 -13.68 26.49
CA ARG A 252 12.24 -13.52 27.80
C ARG A 252 11.86 -14.85 28.47
N ASP A 253 12.30 -15.98 27.94
CA ASP A 253 12.19 -17.29 28.61
C ASP A 253 13.50 -17.66 29.28
#